data_309fc33941ebcd3a19673c36e16c1bb7
#
_entry.id   309fc33941ebcd3a19673c36e16c1bb7
#
_cell.length_a   1.000
_cell.length_b   1.000
_cell.length_c   1.000
_cell.angle_alpha   90.00
_cell.angle_beta   90.00
_cell.angle_gamma   90.00
#
_symmetry.space_group_name_H-M   'P 1'
#
loop_
_entity.id
_entity.type
_entity.pdbx_description
1 polymer ?
#
loop_
_entity_poly.entity_id
_entity_poly.type
_entity_poly.pdbx_seq_one_letter_code
_entity_poly.pdbx_strand_id
1 'polypeptide(L)'
;AIAAFSGRIFYAGLTSNKNSGRILFSKQLDSISEAGRCHQQNDPTADYSSDLLDTDGGVIVIPEAHNIQKLHALGANLMVFAENGVWQINGVDGVFRATEYSISRITDVGINNASTFVTVSDIPMWWSKHGIHTISFDPASGQGQEQNLTIPTIQKFFDDIDGNAKQRCIAAYDETNKRVHWFYPTNGTADFNKKNKVLTL
;
A
#
# COMPACT_ATOMS: atom_id res chain seq x y z
N ALA A 1 7.95 -3.70 0.37
CA ALA A 1 7.15 -2.78 -0.46
C ALA A 1 8.04 -1.62 -0.93
N ILE A 2 7.89 -1.22 -2.18
CA ILE A 2 8.66 -0.13 -2.79
C ILE A 2 7.70 0.70 -3.66
N ALA A 3 7.84 2.02 -3.63
CA ALA A 3 7.13 2.93 -4.52
C ALA A 3 7.98 4.15 -4.87
N ALA A 4 7.86 4.64 -6.10
CA ALA A 4 8.36 5.94 -6.49
C ALA A 4 7.26 6.99 -6.29
N PHE A 5 7.58 8.08 -5.61
CA PHE A 5 6.64 9.15 -5.34
C PHE A 5 7.38 10.47 -5.13
N SER A 6 6.88 11.55 -5.72
CA SER A 6 7.44 12.92 -5.56
C SER A 6 8.97 13.00 -5.73
N GLY A 7 9.51 12.34 -6.78
CA GLY A 7 10.95 12.33 -7.07
C GLY A 7 11.81 11.55 -6.07
N ARG A 8 11.24 10.63 -5.30
CA ARG A 8 11.91 9.81 -4.28
C ARG A 8 11.52 8.36 -4.39
N ILE A 9 12.29 7.47 -3.77
CA ILE A 9 11.91 6.06 -3.57
C ILE A 9 11.57 5.85 -2.11
N PHE A 10 10.43 5.23 -1.87
CA PHE A 10 9.93 4.85 -0.55
C PHE A 10 10.02 3.35 -0.37
N TYR A 11 10.48 2.92 0.81
CA TYR A 11 10.69 1.52 1.17
C TYR A 11 9.94 1.20 2.46
N ALA A 12 9.16 0.14 2.48
CA ALA A 12 8.44 -0.34 3.66
C ALA A 12 8.37 -1.87 3.71
N GLY A 13 7.72 -2.42 4.72
CA GLY A 13 7.61 -3.86 4.90
C GLY A 13 8.88 -4.47 5.47
N LEU A 14 9.51 -3.77 6.42
CA LEU A 14 10.67 -4.25 7.15
C LEU A 14 10.25 -5.37 8.11
N THR A 15 11.02 -6.45 8.15
CA THR A 15 10.63 -7.71 8.81
C THR A 15 10.70 -7.73 10.34
N SER A 16 11.19 -6.66 10.99
CA SER A 16 11.21 -6.61 12.45
C SER A 16 9.96 -5.94 13.02
N ASN A 17 9.43 -6.44 14.12
CA ASN A 17 8.27 -5.86 14.79
C ASN A 17 8.45 -4.39 15.17
N LYS A 18 9.69 -3.98 15.50
CA LYS A 18 10.03 -2.58 15.79
C LYS A 18 9.93 -1.66 14.58
N ASN A 19 10.02 -2.22 13.37
CA ASN A 19 10.08 -1.48 12.11
C ASN A 19 8.84 -1.70 11.23
N SER A 20 7.82 -2.41 11.73
CA SER A 20 6.65 -2.78 10.92
C SER A 20 5.87 -1.59 10.38
N GLY A 21 5.84 -0.47 11.11
CA GLY A 21 5.22 0.79 10.70
C GLY A 21 6.19 1.84 10.17
N ARG A 22 7.46 1.47 9.89
CA ARG A 22 8.46 2.39 9.35
C ARG A 22 8.50 2.37 7.83
N ILE A 23 8.62 3.55 7.26
CA ILE A 23 8.78 3.78 5.83
C ILE A 23 10.05 4.61 5.66
N LEU A 24 11.06 4.04 5.04
CA LEU A 24 12.26 4.77 4.65
C LEU A 24 11.98 5.51 3.36
N PHE A 25 12.48 6.72 3.20
CA PHE A 25 12.42 7.44 1.93
C PHE A 25 13.79 8.00 1.56
N SER A 26 14.11 7.92 0.27
CA SER A 26 15.38 8.44 -0.24
C SER A 26 15.40 9.96 -0.20
N LYS A 27 16.58 10.55 -0.28
CA LYS A 27 16.68 11.95 -0.69
C LYS A 27 16.01 12.18 -2.05
N GLN A 28 15.71 13.41 -2.39
CA GLN A 28 15.23 13.74 -3.74
C GLN A 28 16.27 13.30 -4.76
N LEU A 29 15.83 12.55 -5.78
CA LEU A 29 16.74 11.89 -6.70
C LEU A 29 17.18 12.82 -7.83
N ASP A 30 18.48 13.10 -7.89
CA ASP A 30 19.15 13.62 -9.08
C ASP A 30 19.75 12.47 -9.90
N SER A 31 20.03 11.34 -9.24
CA SER A 31 20.55 10.12 -9.85
C SER A 31 20.02 8.89 -9.12
N ILE A 32 19.86 7.77 -9.85
CA ILE A 32 19.43 6.49 -9.25
C ILE A 32 20.40 5.99 -8.16
N SER A 33 21.66 6.38 -8.19
CA SER A 33 22.63 6.04 -7.15
C SER A 33 22.28 6.59 -5.77
N GLU A 34 21.38 7.56 -5.70
CA GLU A 34 20.93 8.18 -4.46
C GLU A 34 19.71 7.51 -3.85
N ALA A 35 19.12 6.52 -4.54
CA ALA A 35 17.92 5.81 -4.08
C ALA A 35 18.08 5.16 -2.69
N GLY A 36 19.28 4.78 -2.30
CA GLY A 36 19.59 4.23 -0.98
C GLY A 36 19.90 5.24 0.11
N ARG A 37 19.94 6.55 -0.20
CA ARG A 37 20.23 7.59 0.79
C ARG A 37 18.98 7.97 1.56
N CYS A 38 18.60 7.13 2.51
CA CYS A 38 17.41 7.29 3.37
C CYS A 38 17.77 7.91 4.72
N HIS A 39 18.56 8.97 4.72
CA HIS A 39 19.05 9.66 5.91
C HIS A 39 19.32 11.11 5.58
N GLN A 40 19.50 11.93 6.63
CA GLN A 40 19.95 13.30 6.49
C GLN A 40 21.37 13.35 5.88
N GLN A 41 21.62 14.30 5.00
CA GLN A 41 22.86 14.35 4.22
C GLN A 41 24.12 14.41 5.10
N ASN A 42 24.07 15.15 6.23
CA ASN A 42 25.21 15.39 7.10
C ASN A 42 25.29 14.44 8.29
N ASP A 43 24.23 13.70 8.58
CA ASP A 43 24.17 12.72 9.67
C ASP A 43 23.44 11.44 9.27
N PRO A 44 24.15 10.45 8.71
CA PRO A 44 23.54 9.20 8.28
C PRO A 44 23.04 8.31 9.44
N THR A 45 23.31 8.68 10.69
CA THR A 45 22.89 7.95 11.88
C THR A 45 21.64 8.53 12.54
N ALA A 46 21.20 9.74 12.13
CA ALA A 46 20.03 10.40 12.70
C ALA A 46 18.73 9.77 12.20
N ASP A 47 17.89 9.35 13.13
CA ASP A 47 16.51 8.97 12.85
C ASP A 47 15.60 10.19 12.64
N TYR A 48 15.92 11.29 13.33
CA TYR A 48 15.35 12.62 13.10
C TYR A 48 16.39 13.69 13.29
N SER A 49 16.13 14.83 12.68
CA SER A 49 17.01 15.98 12.78
C SER A 49 16.22 17.27 12.78
N SER A 50 16.66 18.22 13.62
CA SER A 50 16.17 19.59 13.58
C SER A 50 16.63 20.35 12.34
N ASP A 51 17.68 19.88 11.68
CA ASP A 51 18.30 20.52 10.52
C ASP A 51 17.99 19.78 9.20
N LEU A 52 16.88 19.03 9.17
CA LEU A 52 16.42 18.31 8.00
C LEU A 52 16.08 19.29 6.86
N LEU A 53 16.64 19.04 5.69
CA LEU A 53 16.31 19.78 4.47
C LEU A 53 15.13 19.12 3.74
N ASP A 54 14.37 19.90 3.00
CA ASP A 54 13.25 19.42 2.19
C ASP A 54 13.64 18.29 1.24
N THR A 55 14.89 18.30 0.77
CA THR A 55 15.46 17.34 -0.19
C THR A 55 16.10 16.11 0.46
N ASP A 56 16.29 16.10 1.77
CA ASP A 56 16.91 14.97 2.49
C ASP A 56 16.08 13.69 2.44
N GLY A 57 16.75 12.56 2.64
CA GLY A 57 16.15 11.29 2.95
C GLY A 57 15.79 11.18 4.43
N GLY A 58 15.00 10.18 4.79
CA GLY A 58 14.62 9.99 6.18
C GLY A 58 13.68 8.82 6.41
N VAL A 59 13.00 8.86 7.54
CA VAL A 59 12.09 7.82 8.02
C VAL A 59 10.76 8.43 8.41
N ILE A 60 9.68 7.86 7.89
CA ILE A 60 8.32 8.11 8.36
C ILE A 60 7.95 6.98 9.31
N VAL A 61 7.36 7.31 10.45
CA VAL A 61 6.86 6.33 11.40
C VAL A 61 5.35 6.45 11.53
N ILE A 62 4.65 5.38 11.24
CA ILE A 62 3.21 5.22 11.48
C ILE A 62 3.07 4.17 12.59
N PRO A 63 3.04 4.57 13.87
CA PRO A 63 3.10 3.61 15.00
C PRO A 63 1.95 2.60 14.99
N GLU A 64 0.81 3.00 14.43
CA GLU A 64 -0.40 2.20 14.36
C GLU A 64 -0.39 1.20 13.19
N ALA A 65 0.46 1.39 12.18
CA ALA A 65 0.52 0.51 11.03
C ALA A 65 1.31 -0.76 11.35
N HIS A 66 0.68 -1.90 11.16
CA HIS A 66 1.30 -3.19 11.37
C HIS A 66 1.54 -3.89 10.02
N ASN A 67 2.77 -4.34 9.80
CA ASN A 67 3.13 -5.14 8.63
C ASN A 67 2.69 -4.50 7.31
N ILE A 68 3.36 -3.40 6.93
CA ILE A 68 3.09 -2.71 5.67
C ILE A 68 3.40 -3.65 4.50
N GLN A 69 2.41 -3.95 3.69
CA GLN A 69 2.46 -4.91 2.60
C GLN A 69 2.70 -4.25 1.23
N LYS A 70 2.14 -3.05 1.02
CA LYS A 70 2.17 -2.37 -0.26
C LYS A 70 2.25 -0.87 -0.09
N LEU A 71 3.06 -0.23 -0.93
CA LEU A 71 3.05 1.21 -1.17
C LEU A 71 2.56 1.45 -2.59
N HIS A 72 1.74 2.47 -2.79
CA HIS A 72 1.22 2.85 -4.10
C HIS A 72 1.06 4.36 -4.19
N ALA A 73 1.71 4.96 -5.20
CA ALA A 73 1.54 6.38 -5.49
C ALA A 73 0.24 6.58 -6.30
N LEU A 74 -0.61 7.47 -5.85
CA LEU A 74 -1.88 7.78 -6.51
C LEU A 74 -2.11 9.28 -6.49
N GLY A 75 -1.90 9.92 -7.64
CA GLY A 75 -1.91 11.37 -7.75
C GLY A 75 -0.86 12.02 -6.84
N ALA A 76 -1.30 12.95 -6.00
CA ALA A 76 -0.46 13.65 -5.02
C ALA A 76 -0.30 12.91 -3.68
N ASN A 77 -0.77 11.65 -3.60
CA ASN A 77 -0.80 10.88 -2.37
C ASN A 77 0.07 9.62 -2.49
N LEU A 78 0.77 9.28 -1.43
CA LEU A 78 1.37 7.96 -1.26
C LEU A 78 0.47 7.13 -0.35
N MET A 79 -0.11 6.07 -0.91
CA MET A 79 -0.97 5.13 -0.21
C MET A 79 -0.13 4.06 0.48
N VAL A 80 -0.42 3.79 1.74
CA VAL A 80 0.27 2.81 2.58
C VAL A 80 -0.72 1.75 3.01
N PHE A 81 -0.59 0.55 2.45
CA PHE A 81 -1.44 -0.59 2.75
C PHE A 81 -0.73 -1.48 3.77
N ALA A 82 -1.30 -1.56 4.96
CA ALA A 82 -0.84 -2.43 6.02
C ALA A 82 -1.89 -3.52 6.32
N GLU A 83 -1.55 -4.48 7.15
CA GLU A 83 -2.44 -5.59 7.51
C GLU A 83 -3.68 -5.12 8.29
N ASN A 84 -3.59 -4.00 8.99
CA ASN A 84 -4.63 -3.47 9.88
C ASN A 84 -5.20 -2.12 9.43
N GLY A 85 -4.96 -1.69 8.21
CA GLY A 85 -5.54 -0.45 7.68
C GLY A 85 -4.82 0.10 6.48
N VAL A 86 -5.35 1.21 5.97
CA VAL A 86 -4.75 1.98 4.87
C VAL A 86 -4.58 3.43 5.31
N TRP A 87 -3.39 3.96 5.08
CA TRP A 87 -3.05 5.37 5.33
C TRP A 87 -2.69 6.06 4.03
N GLN A 88 -2.83 7.36 4.02
CA GLN A 88 -2.27 8.21 2.98
C GLN A 88 -1.24 9.17 3.58
N ILE A 89 -0.19 9.41 2.82
CA ILE A 89 0.83 10.41 3.09
C ILE A 89 0.72 11.47 2.01
N ASN A 90 0.47 12.70 2.42
CA ASN A 90 0.29 13.84 1.53
C ASN A 90 1.42 14.84 1.74
N GLY A 91 1.97 15.33 0.65
CA GLY A 91 2.81 16.52 0.70
C GLY A 91 1.98 17.81 0.76
N VAL A 92 2.64 18.90 1.05
CA VAL A 92 2.06 20.23 0.96
C VAL A 92 2.07 20.67 -0.50
N ASP A 93 0.98 21.28 -0.95
CA ASP A 93 0.78 21.67 -2.36
C ASP A 93 1.00 20.54 -3.37
N GLY A 94 0.72 19.28 -2.96
CA GLY A 94 0.88 18.10 -3.80
C GLY A 94 2.33 17.59 -3.95
N VAL A 95 3.29 18.19 -3.23
CA VAL A 95 4.71 17.80 -3.27
C VAL A 95 5.15 17.33 -1.89
N PHE A 96 5.69 16.12 -1.80
CA PHE A 96 6.28 15.62 -0.56
C PHE A 96 7.61 16.32 -0.28
N ARG A 97 7.74 16.88 0.93
CA ARG A 97 8.98 17.43 1.49
C ARG A 97 9.33 16.66 2.75
N ALA A 98 10.62 16.43 2.98
CA ALA A 98 11.06 15.73 4.19
C ALA A 98 10.69 16.47 5.47
N THR A 99 10.60 17.78 5.41
CA THR A 99 10.27 18.68 6.53
C THR A 99 8.76 18.86 6.73
N GLU A 100 7.95 18.60 5.70
CA GLU A 100 6.53 18.94 5.72
C GLU A 100 5.68 17.95 4.92
N TYR A 101 4.93 17.14 5.64
CA TYR A 101 3.96 16.17 5.11
C TYR A 101 2.90 15.86 6.17
N SER A 102 1.78 15.35 5.74
CA SER A 102 0.71 14.88 6.62
C SER A 102 0.45 13.39 6.44
N ILE A 103 0.03 12.75 7.50
CA ILE A 103 -0.37 11.34 7.51
C ILE A 103 -1.80 11.27 8.02
N SER A 104 -2.67 10.61 7.27
CA SER A 104 -4.04 10.35 7.70
C SER A 104 -4.43 8.90 7.41
N ARG A 105 -5.21 8.32 8.32
CA ARG A 105 -5.78 6.99 8.14
C ARG A 105 -7.06 7.11 7.32
N ILE A 106 -7.17 6.29 6.26
CA ILE A 106 -8.36 6.25 5.41
C ILE A 106 -9.36 5.23 5.94
N THR A 107 -8.89 4.03 6.29
CA THR A 107 -9.73 2.93 6.74
C THR A 107 -8.96 2.00 7.68
N ASP A 108 -9.68 1.30 8.54
CA ASP A 108 -9.17 0.19 9.36
C ASP A 108 -9.17 -1.16 8.64
N VAL A 109 -9.62 -1.17 7.39
CA VAL A 109 -9.61 -2.37 6.55
C VAL A 109 -8.26 -2.50 5.85
N GLY A 110 -7.43 -3.42 6.36
CA GLY A 110 -6.11 -3.68 5.81
C GLY A 110 -6.13 -4.60 4.58
N ILE A 111 -4.95 -4.73 3.98
CA ILE A 111 -4.70 -5.66 2.88
C ILE A 111 -4.30 -7.03 3.42
N ASN A 112 -4.81 -8.08 2.82
CA ASN A 112 -4.51 -9.46 3.24
C ASN A 112 -3.12 -9.92 2.79
N ASN A 113 -2.72 -9.55 1.56
CA ASN A 113 -1.41 -9.82 0.99
C ASN A 113 -1.14 -8.85 -0.16
N ALA A 114 0.12 -8.42 -0.33
CA ALA A 114 0.52 -7.52 -1.41
C ALA A 114 0.17 -8.04 -2.82
N SER A 115 0.16 -9.36 -3.03
CA SER A 115 -0.21 -9.97 -4.32
C SER A 115 -1.71 -9.88 -4.65
N THR A 116 -2.56 -9.52 -3.69
CA THR A 116 -3.99 -9.29 -3.94
C THR A 116 -4.31 -7.89 -4.46
N PHE A 117 -3.31 -7.02 -4.45
CA PHE A 117 -3.43 -5.65 -4.92
C PHE A 117 -3.38 -5.58 -6.44
N VAL A 118 -4.26 -4.79 -7.02
CA VAL A 118 -4.32 -4.49 -8.44
C VAL A 118 -4.82 -3.06 -8.65
N THR A 119 -4.44 -2.44 -9.74
CA THR A 119 -4.96 -1.14 -10.15
C THR A 119 -5.75 -1.26 -11.44
N VAL A 120 -6.88 -0.59 -11.49
CA VAL A 120 -7.74 -0.48 -12.67
C VAL A 120 -7.89 1.01 -12.98
N SER A 121 -7.26 1.49 -14.05
CA SER A 121 -7.24 2.92 -14.39
C SER A 121 -6.85 3.79 -13.18
N ASP A 122 -5.74 3.43 -12.53
CA ASP A 122 -5.19 4.03 -11.31
C ASP A 122 -6.01 3.82 -10.02
N ILE A 123 -7.21 3.28 -10.10
CA ILE A 123 -8.02 2.97 -8.92
C ILE A 123 -7.49 1.69 -8.26
N PRO A 124 -7.05 1.74 -6.99
CA PRO A 124 -6.56 0.57 -6.27
C PRO A 124 -7.70 -0.35 -5.86
N MET A 125 -7.51 -1.65 -6.04
CA MET A 125 -8.38 -2.70 -5.52
C MET A 125 -7.55 -3.74 -4.79
N TRP A 126 -8.05 -4.25 -3.67
CA TRP A 126 -7.37 -5.28 -2.89
C TRP A 126 -8.33 -6.20 -2.15
N TRP A 127 -7.85 -7.38 -1.78
CA TRP A 127 -8.54 -8.25 -0.85
C TRP A 127 -8.14 -7.95 0.58
N SER A 128 -9.14 -7.80 1.41
CA SER A 128 -9.02 -7.86 2.86
C SER A 128 -9.45 -9.23 3.39
N LYS A 129 -9.49 -9.36 4.70
CA LYS A 129 -10.11 -10.53 5.35
C LYS A 129 -11.64 -10.58 5.11
N HIS A 130 -12.25 -9.41 4.88
CA HIS A 130 -13.70 -9.22 4.91
C HIS A 130 -14.32 -8.87 3.56
N GLY A 131 -13.55 -8.74 2.50
CA GLY A 131 -14.09 -8.39 1.20
C GLY A 131 -13.04 -7.92 0.21
N ILE A 132 -13.53 -7.48 -0.93
CA ILE A 132 -12.77 -6.77 -1.95
C ILE A 132 -13.08 -5.30 -1.79
N HIS A 133 -12.03 -4.51 -1.70
CA HIS A 133 -12.14 -3.08 -1.40
C HIS A 133 -11.49 -2.25 -2.48
N THR A 134 -11.95 -1.01 -2.58
CA THR A 134 -11.39 0.05 -3.40
C THR A 134 -11.35 1.35 -2.63
N ILE A 135 -10.60 2.33 -3.15
CA ILE A 135 -10.59 3.70 -2.64
C ILE A 135 -10.97 4.64 -3.76
N SER A 136 -11.91 5.51 -3.48
CA SER A 136 -12.20 6.70 -4.28
C SER A 136 -11.75 7.93 -3.51
N PHE A 137 -11.39 9.00 -4.24
CA PHE A 137 -11.04 10.27 -3.63
C PHE A 137 -12.15 11.28 -3.86
N ASP A 138 -12.53 11.98 -2.81
CA ASP A 138 -13.41 13.14 -2.92
C ASP A 138 -12.63 14.26 -3.63
N PRO A 139 -13.11 14.73 -4.79
CA PRO A 139 -12.42 15.78 -5.54
C PRO A 139 -12.28 17.12 -4.80
N ALA A 140 -13.17 17.39 -3.83
CA ALA A 140 -13.18 18.66 -3.10
C ALA A 140 -12.21 18.64 -1.92
N SER A 141 -12.13 17.54 -1.18
CA SER A 141 -11.29 17.42 0.03
C SER A 141 -9.97 16.67 -0.19
N GLY A 142 -9.85 15.93 -1.30
CA GLY A 142 -8.71 15.03 -1.55
C GLY A 142 -8.63 13.86 -0.58
N GLN A 143 -9.67 13.66 0.24
CA GLN A 143 -9.71 12.53 1.18
C GLN A 143 -10.13 11.24 0.49
N GLY A 144 -9.41 10.17 0.78
CA GLY A 144 -9.75 8.83 0.33
C GLY A 144 -10.94 8.28 1.14
N GLN A 145 -11.88 7.67 0.42
CA GLN A 145 -13.01 6.93 1.00
C GLN A 145 -12.93 5.48 0.53
N GLU A 146 -12.91 4.57 1.49
CA GLU A 146 -12.95 3.14 1.22
C GLU A 146 -14.37 2.69 0.89
N GLN A 147 -14.48 1.74 -0.05
CA GLN A 147 -15.71 1.08 -0.40
C GLN A 147 -15.50 -0.43 -0.51
N ASN A 148 -16.38 -1.21 0.13
CA ASN A 148 -16.42 -2.65 -0.02
C ASN A 148 -17.28 -3.03 -1.21
N LEU A 149 -16.69 -3.68 -2.22
CA LEU A 149 -17.35 -4.09 -3.46
C LEU A 149 -18.11 -5.41 -3.33
N THR A 150 -17.83 -6.22 -2.31
CA THR A 150 -18.46 -7.55 -2.15
C THR A 150 -19.82 -7.49 -1.47
N ILE A 151 -20.04 -6.54 -0.57
CA ILE A 151 -21.29 -6.40 0.21
C ILE A 151 -22.54 -6.42 -0.68
N PRO A 152 -22.63 -5.60 -1.75
CA PRO A 152 -23.85 -5.57 -2.57
C PRO A 152 -24.03 -6.80 -3.48
N THR A 153 -23.02 -7.65 -3.60
CA THR A 153 -22.98 -8.67 -4.66
C THR A 153 -22.71 -10.08 -4.17
N ILE A 154 -21.53 -10.35 -3.64
CA ILE A 154 -20.98 -11.69 -3.41
C ILE A 154 -20.45 -11.92 -1.98
N GLN A 155 -20.82 -11.11 -1.01
CA GLN A 155 -20.26 -11.16 0.35
C GLN A 155 -20.30 -12.57 0.95
N LYS A 156 -21.45 -13.25 0.90
CA LYS A 156 -21.58 -14.61 1.44
C LYS A 156 -20.62 -15.60 0.78
N PHE A 157 -20.49 -15.52 -0.55
CA PHE A 157 -19.53 -16.36 -1.27
C PHE A 157 -18.09 -16.04 -0.86
N PHE A 158 -17.78 -14.75 -0.68
CA PHE A 158 -16.45 -14.32 -0.25
C PHE A 158 -16.14 -14.80 1.18
N ASP A 159 -17.11 -14.75 2.08
CA ASP A 159 -16.93 -15.20 3.47
C ASP A 159 -16.66 -16.70 3.57
N ASP A 160 -17.25 -17.49 2.68
CA ASP A 160 -17.06 -18.96 2.60
C ASP A 160 -15.65 -19.35 2.08
N ILE A 161 -14.87 -18.41 1.53
CA ILE A 161 -13.49 -18.67 1.13
C ILE A 161 -12.60 -18.76 2.38
N ASP A 162 -11.86 -19.85 2.51
CA ASP A 162 -10.95 -20.08 3.63
C ASP A 162 -9.89 -18.98 3.78
N GLY A 163 -9.54 -18.62 5.02
CA GLY A 163 -8.61 -17.54 5.33
C GLY A 163 -7.21 -17.77 4.73
N ASN A 164 -6.71 -19.02 4.73
CA ASN A 164 -5.43 -19.34 4.11
C ASN A 164 -5.49 -19.20 2.58
N ALA A 165 -6.64 -19.54 1.96
CA ALA A 165 -6.85 -19.34 0.54
C ALA A 165 -6.84 -17.84 0.19
N LYS A 166 -7.49 -17.00 1.01
CA LYS A 166 -7.46 -15.54 0.87
C LYS A 166 -6.05 -14.97 0.96
N GLN A 167 -5.21 -15.46 1.88
CA GLN A 167 -3.82 -15.01 2.03
C GLN A 167 -2.93 -15.34 0.83
N ARG A 168 -3.28 -16.35 0.04
CA ARG A 168 -2.50 -16.84 -1.10
C ARG A 168 -3.07 -16.42 -2.44
N CYS A 169 -4.02 -15.53 -2.43
CA CYS A 169 -4.63 -14.98 -3.61
C CYS A 169 -3.65 -14.08 -4.36
N ILE A 170 -3.73 -14.11 -5.69
CA ILE A 170 -2.97 -13.26 -6.61
C ILE A 170 -3.97 -12.55 -7.51
N ALA A 171 -3.82 -11.24 -7.64
CA ALA A 171 -4.64 -10.42 -8.53
C ALA A 171 -3.95 -10.18 -9.88
N ALA A 172 -4.75 -10.10 -10.93
CA ALA A 172 -4.33 -9.65 -12.25
C ALA A 172 -5.46 -8.84 -12.92
N TYR A 173 -5.10 -7.81 -13.64
CA TYR A 173 -6.03 -7.02 -14.45
C TYR A 173 -5.87 -7.37 -15.92
N ASP A 174 -6.96 -7.79 -16.54
CA ASP A 174 -7.06 -7.96 -17.99
C ASP A 174 -7.56 -6.65 -18.61
N GLU A 175 -6.63 -5.88 -19.15
CA GLU A 175 -6.93 -4.59 -19.74
C GLU A 175 -7.79 -4.70 -21.00
N THR A 176 -7.64 -5.78 -21.76
CA THR A 176 -8.39 -6.01 -23.00
C THR A 176 -9.88 -6.23 -22.72
N ASN A 177 -10.19 -7.08 -21.75
CA ASN A 177 -11.57 -7.43 -21.41
C ASN A 177 -12.13 -6.58 -20.25
N LYS A 178 -11.32 -5.66 -19.70
CA LYS A 178 -11.68 -4.80 -18.55
C LYS A 178 -12.16 -5.61 -17.34
N ARG A 179 -11.42 -6.69 -17.02
CA ARG A 179 -11.77 -7.61 -15.93
C ARG A 179 -10.62 -7.72 -14.94
N VAL A 180 -10.97 -7.79 -13.67
CA VAL A 180 -10.02 -8.13 -12.60
C VAL A 180 -10.22 -9.59 -12.23
N HIS A 181 -9.12 -10.33 -12.17
CA HIS A 181 -9.09 -11.74 -11.83
C HIS A 181 -8.30 -11.94 -10.53
N TRP A 182 -8.90 -12.64 -9.57
CA TRP A 182 -8.21 -13.11 -8.38
C TRP A 182 -8.13 -14.63 -8.39
N PHE A 183 -6.90 -15.13 -8.46
CA PHE A 183 -6.60 -16.56 -8.48
C PHE A 183 -6.27 -17.02 -7.06
N TYR A 184 -6.95 -18.03 -6.56
CA TYR A 184 -6.76 -18.55 -5.21
C TYR A 184 -6.86 -20.07 -5.17
N PRO A 185 -6.24 -20.76 -4.16
CA PRO A 185 -6.33 -22.21 -4.02
C PRO A 185 -7.70 -22.61 -3.47
N THR A 186 -8.13 -23.84 -3.76
CA THR A 186 -9.30 -24.45 -3.08
C THR A 186 -8.96 -24.71 -1.62
N ASN A 187 -9.96 -24.56 -0.74
CA ASN A 187 -9.85 -24.89 0.67
C ASN A 187 -9.33 -26.31 0.87
N GLY A 188 -8.37 -26.48 1.79
CA GLY A 188 -7.82 -27.80 2.14
C GLY A 188 -6.83 -28.41 1.15
N THR A 189 -6.42 -27.70 0.09
CA THR A 189 -5.41 -28.20 -0.83
C THR A 189 -4.02 -28.17 -0.20
N ALA A 190 -3.36 -29.35 -0.15
CA ALA A 190 -1.98 -29.47 0.35
C ALA A 190 -0.96 -28.75 -0.55
N ASP A 191 -1.24 -28.61 -1.83
CA ASP A 191 -0.38 -27.93 -2.80
C ASP A 191 -0.74 -26.45 -2.90
N PHE A 192 -0.08 -25.67 -2.09
CA PHE A 192 -0.28 -24.22 -1.98
C PHE A 192 0.08 -23.39 -3.22
N ASN A 193 0.74 -24.00 -4.18
CA ASN A 193 1.14 -23.34 -5.43
C ASN A 193 0.05 -23.44 -6.51
N LYS A 194 -0.93 -24.32 -6.35
CA LYS A 194 -2.03 -24.48 -7.31
C LYS A 194 -3.17 -23.52 -7.02
N LYS A 195 -3.25 -22.45 -7.79
CA LYS A 195 -4.41 -21.55 -7.85
C LYS A 195 -5.43 -22.15 -8.81
N ASN A 196 -6.39 -22.91 -8.31
CA ASN A 196 -7.39 -23.64 -9.10
C ASN A 196 -8.78 -23.02 -9.09
N LYS A 197 -8.94 -21.88 -8.44
CA LYS A 197 -10.14 -21.04 -8.42
C LYS A 197 -9.83 -19.65 -8.93
N VAL A 198 -10.80 -19.06 -9.59
CA VAL A 198 -10.72 -17.66 -10.03
C VAL A 198 -12.03 -16.95 -9.66
N LEU A 199 -11.89 -15.76 -9.09
CA LEU A 199 -12.97 -14.80 -8.95
C LEU A 199 -12.72 -13.69 -9.95
N THR A 200 -13.74 -13.36 -10.74
CA THR A 200 -13.66 -12.31 -11.76
C THR A 200 -14.68 -11.21 -11.45
N LEU A 201 -14.24 -9.97 -11.51
CA LEU A 201 -15.05 -8.76 -11.50
C LEU A 201 -14.89 -8.04 -12.83
#